data_02fb3edbeaf1319f1b81409ffd20aa6b
#
_entry.id   02fb3edbeaf1319f1b81409ffd20aa6b
#
_cell.length_a   1.000
_cell.length_b   1.000
_cell.length_c   1.000
_cell.angle_alpha   90.00
_cell.angle_beta   90.00
_cell.angle_gamma   90.00
#
_symmetry.space_group_name_H-M   'P 1'
#
loop_
_entity.id
_entity.type
_entity.pdbx_description
1 polymer ?
#
loop_
_entity_poly.entity_id
_entity_poly.type
_entity_poly.pdbx_seq_one_letter_code
_entity_poly.pdbx_strand_id
1 'polypeptide(L)'
;MAEESNLASELESRAVAEQAREQEWEKSSFARALFEGELDLSLVYPTPTPDPEEQQRAAVFLAELEEFTRNEIDGDKHDEENWVPQSVLDGLAAMGAFGIKIPLKYGGLELSQVSYNRALEIVSSRCSATGAFLSAHQSIGVPGPLLKFGTLEQKDRYLPRLA
;
A
#
# COMPACT_ATOMS: atom_id res chain seq x y z
N MET A 1 24.10 23.74 -26.62
CA MET A 1 22.90 24.58 -26.45
C MET A 1 21.62 23.76 -26.18
N ALA A 2 21.25 22.73 -26.96
CA ALA A 2 20.06 21.91 -26.70
C ALA A 2 20.24 20.94 -25.51
N GLU A 3 21.44 20.37 -25.34
CA GLU A 3 21.75 19.49 -24.20
C GLU A 3 21.85 20.24 -22.87
N GLU A 4 22.41 21.44 -22.83
CA GLU A 4 22.46 22.28 -21.63
C GLU A 4 21.08 22.77 -21.20
N SER A 5 20.20 23.06 -22.16
CA SER A 5 18.80 23.42 -21.88
C SER A 5 18.02 22.24 -21.28
N ASN A 6 18.32 21.02 -21.72
CA ASN A 6 17.66 19.81 -21.19
C ASN A 6 18.14 19.47 -19.77
N LEU A 7 19.44 19.65 -19.51
CA LEU A 7 20.04 19.41 -18.17
C LEU A 7 19.52 20.40 -17.11
N ALA A 8 19.39 21.69 -17.47
CA ALA A 8 18.85 22.72 -16.61
C ALA A 8 17.36 22.43 -16.26
N SER A 9 16.55 22.05 -17.26
CA SER A 9 15.16 21.66 -17.07
C SER A 9 15.01 20.40 -16.21
N GLU A 10 15.92 19.45 -16.31
CA GLU A 10 15.92 18.23 -15.50
C GLU A 10 16.29 18.50 -14.04
N LEU A 11 17.26 19.37 -13.80
CA LEU A 11 17.65 19.81 -12.46
C LEU A 11 16.54 20.62 -11.78
N GLU A 12 15.87 21.52 -12.51
CA GLU A 12 14.72 22.28 -12.01
C GLU A 12 13.55 21.36 -11.66
N SER A 13 13.26 20.37 -12.50
CA SER A 13 12.20 19.39 -12.26
C SER A 13 12.49 18.52 -11.02
N ARG A 14 13.75 18.12 -10.82
CA ARG A 14 14.19 17.40 -9.62
C ARG A 14 14.08 18.26 -8.37
N ALA A 15 14.50 19.53 -8.43
CA ALA A 15 14.41 20.44 -7.31
C ALA A 15 12.96 20.69 -6.88
N VAL A 16 12.02 20.83 -7.82
CA VAL A 16 10.59 20.96 -7.52
C VAL A 16 10.05 19.67 -6.88
N ALA A 17 10.44 18.50 -7.38
CA ALA A 17 10.02 17.22 -6.81
C ALA A 17 10.60 16.99 -5.39
N GLU A 18 11.84 17.41 -5.14
CA GLU A 18 12.46 17.35 -3.82
C GLU A 18 11.81 18.33 -2.84
N GLN A 19 11.56 19.57 -3.23
CA GLN A 19 10.82 20.55 -2.42
C GLN A 19 9.42 20.07 -2.05
N ALA A 20 8.70 19.46 -2.99
CA ALA A 20 7.38 18.90 -2.71
C ALA A 20 7.43 17.72 -1.73
N ARG A 21 8.52 16.96 -1.70
CA ARG A 21 8.73 15.87 -0.75
C ARG A 21 9.08 16.39 0.64
N GLU A 22 9.96 17.36 0.76
CA GLU A 22 10.46 17.87 2.04
C GLU A 22 9.38 18.62 2.84
N GLN A 23 8.41 19.25 2.19
CA GLN A 23 7.32 19.98 2.85
C GLN A 23 6.28 19.09 3.52
N GLU A 24 6.21 17.80 3.17
CA GLU A 24 5.19 16.89 3.69
C GLU A 24 5.70 15.92 4.77
N TRP A 25 7.00 15.92 5.06
CA TRP A 25 7.60 14.97 5.99
C TRP A 25 8.04 15.67 7.27
N GLU A 26 7.31 15.45 8.34
CA GLU A 26 7.68 15.93 9.68
C GLU A 26 8.95 15.27 10.24
N LYS A 27 9.33 14.12 9.69
CA LYS A 27 10.51 13.34 10.09
C LYS A 27 11.35 12.98 8.88
N SER A 28 12.67 12.91 9.08
CA SER A 28 13.58 12.41 8.06
C SER A 28 13.27 10.96 7.67
N SER A 29 13.58 10.60 6.42
CA SER A 29 13.41 9.21 5.96
C SER A 29 14.49 8.31 6.59
N PHE A 30 14.08 7.25 7.28
CA PHE A 30 15.01 6.25 7.83
C PHE A 30 15.94 5.68 6.75
N ALA A 31 15.39 5.32 5.59
CA ALA A 31 16.19 4.76 4.51
C ALA A 31 17.22 5.75 3.97
N ARG A 32 16.85 7.02 3.80
CA ARG A 32 17.78 8.07 3.37
C ARG A 32 18.92 8.24 4.39
N ALA A 33 18.60 8.40 5.66
CA ALA A 33 19.58 8.54 6.73
C ALA A 33 20.55 7.35 6.76
N LEU A 34 20.02 6.12 6.59
CA LEU A 34 20.85 4.92 6.54
C LEU A 34 21.84 4.93 5.36
N PHE A 35 21.43 5.38 4.17
CA PHE A 35 22.33 5.54 3.02
C PHE A 35 23.35 6.66 3.21
N GLU A 36 23.05 7.67 3.99
CA GLU A 36 23.95 8.77 4.36
C GLU A 36 24.90 8.39 5.53
N GLY A 37 24.79 7.16 6.05
CA GLY A 37 25.62 6.64 7.16
C GLY A 37 25.08 6.99 8.55
N GLU A 38 23.87 7.49 8.64
CA GLU A 38 23.20 7.82 9.90
C GLU A 38 22.19 6.73 10.26
N LEU A 39 22.30 6.17 11.48
CA LEU A 39 21.35 5.17 11.98
C LEU A 39 20.52 5.76 13.12
N ASP A 40 19.32 6.21 12.81
CA ASP A 40 18.34 6.64 13.82
C ASP A 40 17.24 5.59 13.99
N LEU A 41 17.42 4.71 14.96
CA LEU A 41 16.44 3.66 15.28
C LEU A 41 15.13 4.21 15.84
N SER A 42 15.08 5.45 16.33
CA SER A 42 13.84 6.06 16.83
C SER A 42 12.80 6.27 15.73
N LEU A 43 13.20 6.26 14.45
CA LEU A 43 12.31 6.35 13.29
C LEU A 43 11.56 5.03 12.99
N VAL A 44 12.03 3.91 13.51
CA VAL A 44 11.46 2.57 13.25
C VAL A 44 11.07 1.82 14.52
N TYR A 45 11.51 2.28 15.69
CA TYR A 45 11.21 1.66 16.96
C TYR A 45 10.89 2.70 18.05
N PRO A 46 9.85 2.49 18.87
CA PRO A 46 8.92 1.36 18.83
C PRO A 46 8.04 1.36 17.58
N THR A 47 7.67 0.17 17.11
CA THR A 47 6.71 0.04 15.98
C THR A 47 5.40 0.72 16.34
N PRO A 48 4.81 1.52 15.43
CA PRO A 48 3.52 2.15 15.68
C PRO A 48 2.46 1.12 16.06
N THR A 49 1.72 1.42 17.12
CA THR A 49 0.60 0.57 17.57
C THR A 49 -0.70 1.23 17.10
N PRO A 50 -1.52 0.53 16.31
CA PRO A 50 -2.84 1.01 15.94
C PRO A 50 -3.73 1.25 17.17
N ASP A 51 -4.74 2.11 17.03
CA ASP A 51 -5.70 2.31 18.11
C ASP A 51 -6.52 1.04 18.42
N PRO A 52 -7.11 0.91 19.62
CA PRO A 52 -7.81 -0.31 20.03
C PRO A 52 -9.00 -0.68 19.14
N GLU A 53 -9.72 0.31 18.59
CA GLU A 53 -10.87 0.05 17.71
C GLU A 53 -10.39 -0.47 16.35
N GLU A 54 -9.33 0.12 15.81
CA GLU A 54 -8.70 -0.40 14.60
C GLU A 54 -8.16 -1.82 14.80
N GLN A 55 -7.49 -2.07 15.94
CA GLN A 55 -6.97 -3.42 16.25
C GLN A 55 -8.07 -4.46 16.22
N GLN A 56 -9.25 -4.15 16.76
CA GLN A 56 -10.40 -5.05 16.73
C GLN A 56 -10.89 -5.32 15.31
N ARG A 57 -11.06 -4.27 14.50
CA ARG A 57 -11.47 -4.42 13.08
C ARG A 57 -10.42 -5.20 12.28
N ALA A 58 -9.15 -4.87 12.49
CA ALA A 58 -8.04 -5.55 11.84
C ALA A 58 -7.97 -7.03 12.21
N ALA A 59 -8.17 -7.38 13.48
CA ALA A 59 -8.12 -8.76 13.95
C ALA A 59 -9.15 -9.65 13.25
N VAL A 60 -10.38 -9.16 13.08
CA VAL A 60 -11.43 -9.89 12.34
C VAL A 60 -11.03 -10.09 10.89
N PHE A 61 -10.68 -9.01 10.19
CA PHE A 61 -10.27 -9.07 8.79
C PHE A 61 -9.04 -9.97 8.56
N LEU A 62 -8.01 -9.85 9.40
CA LEU A 62 -6.78 -10.65 9.24
C LEU A 62 -7.02 -12.14 9.50
N ALA A 63 -7.91 -12.50 10.42
CA ALA A 63 -8.30 -13.88 10.66
C ALA A 63 -9.03 -14.49 9.45
N GLU A 64 -10.00 -13.76 8.89
CA GLU A 64 -10.70 -14.17 7.66
C GLU A 64 -9.75 -14.28 6.47
N LEU A 65 -8.83 -13.33 6.32
CA LEU A 65 -7.83 -13.34 5.28
C LEU A 65 -6.87 -14.53 5.41
N GLU A 66 -6.46 -14.86 6.63
CA GLU A 66 -5.60 -16.02 6.90
C GLU A 66 -6.28 -17.33 6.55
N GLU A 67 -7.54 -17.48 6.92
CA GLU A 67 -8.35 -18.65 6.59
C GLU A 67 -8.53 -18.78 5.07
N PHE A 68 -8.92 -17.70 4.40
CA PHE A 68 -9.04 -17.66 2.95
C PHE A 68 -7.72 -18.01 2.25
N THR A 69 -6.62 -17.38 2.68
CA THR A 69 -5.29 -17.62 2.10
C THR A 69 -4.87 -19.09 2.22
N ARG A 70 -5.17 -19.72 3.35
CA ARG A 70 -4.84 -21.13 3.59
C ARG A 70 -5.65 -22.07 2.70
N ASN A 71 -6.91 -21.76 2.49
CA ASN A 71 -7.85 -22.67 1.83
C ASN A 71 -7.95 -22.46 0.32
N GLU A 72 -7.80 -21.22 -0.16
CA GLU A 72 -8.12 -20.85 -1.54
C GLU A 72 -6.88 -20.48 -2.38
N ILE A 73 -5.72 -20.22 -1.75
CA ILE A 73 -4.51 -19.84 -2.48
C ILE A 73 -3.56 -21.03 -2.55
N ASP A 74 -3.42 -21.59 -3.76
CA ASP A 74 -2.43 -22.60 -4.10
C ASP A 74 -1.29 -21.94 -4.88
N GLY A 75 -0.22 -21.55 -4.16
CA GLY A 75 0.92 -20.83 -4.74
C GLY A 75 1.65 -21.62 -5.81
N ASP A 76 1.82 -22.93 -5.62
CA ASP A 76 2.53 -23.79 -6.58
C ASP A 76 1.75 -23.85 -7.90
N LYS A 77 0.43 -24.01 -7.82
CA LYS A 77 -0.43 -24.00 -9.00
C LYS A 77 -0.43 -22.65 -9.72
N HIS A 78 -0.47 -21.54 -8.97
CA HIS A 78 -0.41 -20.20 -9.56
C HIS A 78 0.91 -19.96 -10.30
N ASP A 79 2.02 -20.50 -9.78
CA ASP A 79 3.33 -20.39 -10.41
C ASP A 79 3.42 -21.28 -11.68
N GLU A 80 2.86 -22.48 -11.65
CA GLU A 80 2.80 -23.37 -12.83
C GLU A 80 1.95 -22.76 -13.96
N GLU A 81 0.79 -22.18 -13.61
CA GLU A 81 -0.13 -21.56 -14.57
C GLU A 81 0.30 -20.15 -14.98
N ASN A 82 1.29 -19.55 -14.32
CA ASN A 82 1.71 -18.15 -14.47
C ASN A 82 0.54 -17.14 -14.35
N TRP A 83 -0.42 -17.44 -13.50
CA TRP A 83 -1.65 -16.68 -13.35
C TRP A 83 -2.25 -16.77 -11.94
N VAL A 84 -2.80 -15.66 -11.45
CA VAL A 84 -3.64 -15.66 -10.24
C VAL A 84 -5.09 -15.87 -10.66
N PRO A 85 -5.76 -16.95 -10.22
CA PRO A 85 -7.14 -17.25 -10.62
C PRO A 85 -8.11 -16.11 -10.27
N GLN A 86 -9.09 -15.88 -11.15
CA GLN A 86 -10.11 -14.86 -10.91
C GLN A 86 -10.89 -15.11 -9.61
N SER A 87 -11.15 -16.36 -9.25
CA SER A 87 -11.81 -16.71 -8.00
C SER A 87 -11.07 -16.24 -6.76
N VAL A 88 -9.73 -16.24 -6.78
CA VAL A 88 -8.89 -15.69 -5.71
C VAL A 88 -9.03 -14.18 -5.64
N LEU A 89 -9.02 -13.50 -6.79
CA LEU A 89 -9.21 -12.05 -6.84
C LEU A 89 -10.61 -11.65 -6.37
N ASP A 90 -11.62 -12.38 -6.79
CA ASP A 90 -13.02 -12.16 -6.39
C ASP A 90 -13.21 -12.39 -4.88
N GLY A 91 -12.57 -13.42 -4.32
CA GLY A 91 -12.60 -13.68 -2.88
C GLY A 91 -11.92 -12.58 -2.07
N LEU A 92 -10.74 -12.13 -2.50
CA LEU A 92 -10.05 -11.00 -1.89
C LEU A 92 -10.88 -9.71 -1.97
N ALA A 93 -11.54 -9.46 -3.11
CA ALA A 93 -12.42 -8.31 -3.28
C ALA A 93 -13.64 -8.39 -2.35
N ALA A 94 -14.28 -9.56 -2.24
CA ALA A 94 -15.46 -9.76 -1.42
C ALA A 94 -15.23 -9.48 0.08
N MET A 95 -14.01 -9.74 0.58
CA MET A 95 -13.63 -9.42 1.96
C MET A 95 -13.07 -8.00 2.14
N GLY A 96 -13.02 -7.17 1.08
CA GLY A 96 -12.51 -5.81 1.12
C GLY A 96 -10.98 -5.68 1.15
N ALA A 97 -10.25 -6.73 0.75
CA ALA A 97 -8.79 -6.73 0.77
C ALA A 97 -8.17 -5.68 -0.16
N PHE A 98 -8.87 -5.23 -1.20
CA PHE A 98 -8.42 -4.12 -2.06
C PHE A 98 -8.67 -2.75 -1.44
N GLY A 99 -9.51 -2.65 -0.41
CA GLY A 99 -9.87 -1.43 0.29
C GLY A 99 -9.23 -1.26 1.67
N ILE A 100 -8.18 -2.01 2.03
CA ILE A 100 -7.61 -2.02 3.41
C ILE A 100 -7.36 -0.60 3.93
N LYS A 101 -6.74 0.29 3.15
CA LYS A 101 -6.43 1.67 3.54
C LYS A 101 -7.45 2.71 3.07
N ILE A 102 -8.46 2.30 2.32
CA ILE A 102 -9.53 3.22 1.88
C ILE A 102 -10.43 3.51 3.07
N PRO A 103 -10.82 4.79 3.32
CA PRO A 103 -11.70 5.16 4.41
C PRO A 103 -13.06 4.44 4.38
N LEU A 104 -13.62 4.17 5.56
CA LEU A 104 -14.93 3.53 5.73
C LEU A 104 -16.04 4.22 4.92
N LYS A 105 -16.03 5.56 4.86
CA LYS A 105 -17.01 6.34 4.09
C LYS A 105 -17.03 6.04 2.59
N TYR A 106 -15.98 5.43 2.06
CA TYR A 106 -15.86 4.99 0.66
C TYR A 106 -15.99 3.47 0.50
N GLY A 107 -16.37 2.77 1.57
CA GLY A 107 -16.54 1.31 1.55
C GLY A 107 -15.27 0.51 1.82
N GLY A 108 -14.16 1.16 2.17
CA GLY A 108 -12.92 0.48 2.57
C GLY A 108 -12.91 0.08 4.05
N LEU A 109 -11.80 -0.49 4.50
CA LEU A 109 -11.63 -0.99 5.86
C LEU A 109 -11.01 0.03 6.83
N GLU A 110 -10.43 1.12 6.30
CA GLU A 110 -9.76 2.18 7.07
C GLU A 110 -8.76 1.63 8.09
N LEU A 111 -7.95 0.67 7.67
CA LEU A 111 -6.91 0.08 8.49
C LEU A 111 -5.55 0.77 8.28
N SER A 112 -4.70 0.71 9.29
CA SER A 112 -3.38 1.32 9.29
C SER A 112 -2.40 0.64 8.35
N GLN A 113 -1.26 1.28 8.17
CA GLN A 113 -0.13 0.69 7.44
C GLN A 113 0.39 -0.59 8.13
N VAL A 114 0.29 -0.68 9.46
CA VAL A 114 0.70 -1.88 10.22
C VAL A 114 -0.20 -3.06 9.85
N SER A 115 -1.52 -2.86 9.89
CA SER A 115 -2.50 -3.90 9.51
C SER A 115 -2.39 -4.29 8.04
N TYR A 116 -2.16 -3.31 7.15
CA TYR A 116 -1.89 -3.58 5.74
C TYR A 116 -0.64 -4.45 5.53
N ASN A 117 0.46 -4.17 6.23
CA ASN A 117 1.68 -4.98 6.13
C ASN A 117 1.46 -6.41 6.64
N ARG A 118 0.63 -6.58 7.69
CA ARG A 118 0.23 -7.91 8.17
C ARG A 118 -0.61 -8.66 7.14
N ALA A 119 -1.52 -8.00 6.46
CA ALA A 119 -2.29 -8.61 5.38
C ALA A 119 -1.38 -9.08 4.23
N LEU A 120 -0.40 -8.28 3.84
CA LEU A 120 0.59 -8.67 2.84
C LEU A 120 1.44 -9.86 3.31
N GLU A 121 1.88 -9.89 4.57
CA GLU A 121 2.61 -11.00 5.14
C GLU A 121 1.82 -12.32 5.02
N ILE A 122 0.54 -12.31 5.39
CA ILE A 122 -0.36 -13.45 5.30
C ILE A 122 -0.44 -13.96 3.85
N VAL A 123 -0.82 -13.10 2.90
CA VAL A 123 -1.03 -13.51 1.50
C VAL A 123 0.30 -13.91 0.84
N SER A 124 1.36 -13.13 1.05
CA SER A 124 2.67 -13.41 0.42
C SER A 124 3.35 -14.65 0.98
N SER A 125 3.03 -15.07 2.21
CA SER A 125 3.54 -16.31 2.79
C SER A 125 3.10 -17.56 2.01
N ARG A 126 1.98 -17.46 1.29
CA ARG A 126 1.42 -18.53 0.49
C ARG A 126 1.70 -18.39 -1.01
N CYS A 127 1.56 -17.16 -1.53
CA CYS A 127 1.80 -16.84 -2.94
C CYS A 127 2.31 -15.40 -3.08
N SER A 128 3.57 -15.26 -3.48
CA SER A 128 4.21 -13.95 -3.67
C SER A 128 3.56 -13.16 -4.80
N ALA A 129 3.11 -13.81 -5.87
CA ALA A 129 2.43 -13.16 -6.98
C ALA A 129 1.09 -12.53 -6.54
N THR A 130 0.29 -13.25 -5.75
CA THR A 130 -0.97 -12.72 -5.19
C THR A 130 -0.70 -11.56 -4.22
N GLY A 131 0.32 -11.69 -3.36
CA GLY A 131 0.75 -10.60 -2.47
C GLY A 131 1.22 -9.37 -3.21
N ALA A 132 2.00 -9.55 -4.28
CA ALA A 132 2.45 -8.46 -5.14
C ALA A 132 1.28 -7.76 -5.84
N PHE A 133 0.28 -8.52 -6.32
CA PHE A 133 -0.93 -7.98 -6.93
C PHE A 133 -1.71 -7.10 -5.93
N LEU A 134 -1.95 -7.61 -4.72
CA LEU A 134 -2.61 -6.87 -3.65
C LEU A 134 -1.84 -5.60 -3.26
N SER A 135 -0.52 -5.71 -3.14
CA SER A 135 0.36 -4.58 -2.84
C SER A 135 0.35 -3.53 -3.94
N ALA A 136 0.47 -3.94 -5.19
CA ALA A 136 0.49 -3.02 -6.33
C ALA A 136 -0.80 -2.21 -6.40
N HIS A 137 -1.96 -2.81 -6.17
CA HIS A 137 -3.24 -2.09 -6.15
C HIS A 137 -3.24 -0.97 -5.11
N GLN A 138 -2.76 -1.20 -3.90
CA GLN A 138 -2.90 -0.26 -2.79
C GLN A 138 -1.74 0.71 -2.61
N SER A 139 -0.52 0.35 -3.02
CA SER A 139 0.68 1.16 -2.79
C SER A 139 1.06 2.03 -3.99
N ILE A 140 1.15 1.43 -5.17
CA ILE A 140 1.51 2.14 -6.42
C ILE A 140 0.32 2.36 -7.35
N GLY A 141 -0.80 1.70 -7.06
CA GLY A 141 -2.05 1.88 -7.78
C GLY A 141 -2.78 3.17 -7.41
N VAL A 142 -3.98 3.29 -7.93
CA VAL A 142 -4.78 4.52 -7.85
C VAL A 142 -5.21 4.92 -6.44
N PRO A 143 -5.57 4.03 -5.49
CA PRO A 143 -6.14 4.43 -4.20
C PRO A 143 -5.27 5.39 -3.40
N GLY A 144 -3.99 5.12 -3.26
CA GLY A 144 -3.06 5.95 -2.48
C GLY A 144 -2.93 7.38 -3.03
N PRO A 145 -2.51 7.56 -4.29
CA PRO A 145 -2.44 8.87 -4.93
C PRO A 145 -3.79 9.61 -4.96
N LEU A 146 -4.89 8.88 -5.21
CA LEU A 146 -6.22 9.48 -5.25
C LEU A 146 -6.64 10.02 -3.87
N LEU A 147 -6.37 9.28 -2.79
CA LEU A 147 -6.63 9.73 -1.43
C LEU A 147 -5.82 10.99 -1.09
N LYS A 148 -4.57 11.05 -1.53
CA LYS A 148 -3.68 12.17 -1.20
C LYS A 148 -3.94 13.41 -2.05
N PHE A 149 -4.06 13.25 -3.36
CA PHE A 149 -4.05 14.36 -4.32
C PHE A 149 -5.36 14.58 -5.08
N GLY A 150 -6.29 13.63 -5.00
CA GLY A 150 -7.57 13.72 -5.71
C GLY A 150 -8.49 14.81 -5.15
N THR A 151 -9.31 15.40 -6.01
CA THR A 151 -10.42 16.27 -5.58
C THR A 151 -11.49 15.47 -4.86
N LEU A 152 -12.38 16.11 -4.12
CA LEU A 152 -13.51 15.44 -3.47
C LEU A 152 -14.37 14.68 -4.49
N GLU A 153 -14.68 15.31 -5.62
CA GLU A 153 -15.46 14.67 -6.70
C GLU A 153 -14.77 13.41 -7.23
N GLN A 154 -13.45 13.45 -7.43
CA GLN A 154 -12.69 12.28 -7.87
C GLN A 154 -12.71 11.18 -6.82
N LYS A 155 -12.52 11.52 -5.55
CA LYS A 155 -12.56 10.57 -4.43
C LYS A 155 -13.94 9.91 -4.32
N ASP A 156 -14.99 10.68 -4.33
CA ASP A 156 -16.38 10.19 -4.24
C ASP A 156 -16.76 9.31 -5.41
N ARG A 157 -16.22 9.59 -6.61
CA ARG A 157 -16.50 8.83 -7.83
C ARG A 157 -15.76 7.51 -7.92
N TYR A 158 -14.48 7.48 -7.53
CA TYR A 158 -13.60 6.36 -7.84
C TYR A 158 -13.27 5.48 -6.63
N LEU A 159 -13.11 6.02 -5.42
CA LEU A 159 -12.74 5.21 -4.25
C LEU A 159 -13.75 4.10 -3.93
N PRO A 160 -15.08 4.30 -4.03
CA PRO A 160 -16.04 3.22 -3.78
C PRO A 160 -15.96 2.04 -4.78
N ARG A 161 -15.29 2.25 -5.91
CA ARG A 161 -15.10 1.21 -6.93
C ARG A 161 -13.76 0.50 -6.81
N LEU A 162 -12.88 1.03 -5.97
CA LEU A 162 -11.52 0.53 -5.71
C LEU A 162 -11.43 -0.16 -4.35
N ALA A 163 -12.44 0.06 -3.49
CA ALA A 163 -12.56 -0.54 -2.17
C ALA A 163 -12.86 -2.04 -2.19
#